data_048c972422805da4308f8b7b6a81f9aa
#
_entry.id   048c972422805da4308f8b7b6a81f9aa
#
_cell.length_a   1.000
_cell.length_b   1.000
_cell.length_c   1.000
_cell.angle_alpha   90.00
_cell.angle_beta   90.00
_cell.angle_gamma   90.00
#
_symmetry.space_group_name_H-M   'P 1'
#
loop_
_entity.id
_entity.type
_entity.pdbx_description
1 polymer ?
#
loop_
_entity_poly.entity_id
_entity_poly.type
_entity_poly.pdbx_seq_one_letter_code
_entity_poly.pdbx_strand_id
1 'polypeptide(L)'
;MRILIDIGHPAHVHLFKHFAWEMQKKRHEIFFTCRDKEFEIYLLKHYRFSFKSFGKKYNSTPGKIWGMFEFGIKEFLSGLRFKPDLFLSHGSIYAAHASFLLGKPHIALEDTFNFEQIRLYKPFTNVILTCNYDHPLKSPKVIRYSGYHELA
;
A
#
# COMPACT_ATOMS: atom_id res chain seq x y z
N MET A 1 16.91 -0.31 -6.33
CA MET A 1 15.97 0.36 -5.41
C MET A 1 15.35 -0.68 -4.48
N ARG A 2 14.96 -0.25 -3.30
CA ARG A 2 14.22 -1.03 -2.31
C ARG A 2 12.78 -0.48 -2.26
N ILE A 3 11.81 -1.33 -2.55
CA ILE A 3 10.40 -0.93 -2.67
C ILE A 3 9.58 -1.66 -1.61
N LEU A 4 8.91 -0.92 -0.75
CA LEU A 4 8.00 -1.46 0.25
C LEU A 4 6.56 -1.30 -0.25
N ILE A 5 5.82 -2.41 -0.29
CA ILE A 5 4.44 -2.47 -0.80
C ILE A 5 3.49 -2.86 0.33
N ASP A 6 2.57 -1.97 0.71
CA ASP A 6 1.57 -2.27 1.74
C ASP A 6 0.27 -2.83 1.14
N ILE A 7 -0.13 -4.00 1.65
CA ILE A 7 -1.29 -4.77 1.20
C ILE A 7 -2.41 -4.72 2.25
N GLY A 8 -3.58 -4.27 1.82
CA GLY A 8 -4.78 -4.21 2.67
C GLY A 8 -5.89 -5.20 2.32
N HIS A 9 -5.75 -5.91 1.19
CA HIS A 9 -6.75 -6.84 0.67
C HIS A 9 -6.10 -7.84 -0.29
N PRO A 10 -6.61 -9.09 -0.46
CA PRO A 10 -6.05 -10.06 -1.39
C PRO A 10 -5.93 -9.57 -2.84
N ALA A 11 -6.88 -8.76 -3.32
CA ALA A 11 -6.83 -8.15 -4.65
C ALA A 11 -5.56 -7.31 -4.86
N HIS A 12 -5.04 -6.66 -3.81
CA HIS A 12 -3.81 -5.88 -3.92
C HIS A 12 -2.58 -6.76 -4.15
N VAL A 13 -2.58 -8.03 -3.69
CA VAL A 13 -1.52 -8.98 -4.02
C VAL A 13 -1.50 -9.26 -5.51
N HIS A 14 -2.69 -9.49 -6.09
CA HIS A 14 -2.83 -9.69 -7.54
C HIS A 14 -2.43 -8.45 -8.33
N LEU A 15 -2.85 -7.27 -7.89
CA LEU A 15 -2.52 -5.98 -8.49
C LEU A 15 -1.00 -5.76 -8.58
N PHE A 16 -0.26 -6.07 -7.51
CA PHE A 16 1.17 -5.78 -7.44
C PHE A 16 2.09 -6.93 -7.83
N LYS A 17 1.60 -8.17 -7.98
CA LYS A 17 2.47 -9.35 -8.21
C LYS A 17 3.34 -9.22 -9.45
N HIS A 18 2.75 -8.80 -10.58
CA HIS A 18 3.49 -8.68 -11.84
C HIS A 18 4.52 -7.55 -11.77
N PHE A 19 4.14 -6.40 -11.20
CA PHE A 19 5.07 -5.31 -10.92
C PHE A 19 6.23 -5.78 -10.04
N ALA A 20 5.94 -6.50 -8.96
CA ALA A 20 6.96 -7.00 -8.05
C ALA A 20 7.94 -7.94 -8.75
N TRP A 21 7.45 -8.90 -9.54
CA TRP A 21 8.31 -9.81 -10.31
C TRP A 21 9.17 -9.08 -11.33
N GLU A 22 8.61 -8.11 -12.06
CA GLU A 22 9.39 -7.33 -13.04
C GLU A 22 10.48 -6.48 -12.35
N MET A 23 10.17 -5.91 -11.20
CA MET A 23 11.16 -5.15 -10.43
C MET A 23 12.26 -6.07 -9.86
N GLN A 24 11.90 -7.26 -9.39
CA GLN A 24 12.89 -8.27 -8.93
C GLN A 24 13.80 -8.73 -10.07
N LYS A 25 13.28 -8.96 -11.29
CA LYS A 25 14.11 -9.26 -12.48
C LYS A 25 15.12 -8.14 -12.76
N LYS A 26 14.74 -6.89 -12.51
CA LYS A 26 15.62 -5.70 -12.62
C LYS A 26 16.52 -5.49 -11.40
N ARG A 27 16.65 -6.49 -10.52
CA ARG A 27 17.47 -6.48 -9.31
C ARG A 27 17.06 -5.43 -8.28
N HIS A 28 15.77 -5.09 -8.21
CA HIS A 28 15.21 -4.31 -7.12
C HIS A 28 14.76 -5.24 -5.99
N GLU A 29 14.88 -4.78 -4.75
CA GLU A 29 14.41 -5.50 -3.57
C GLU A 29 12.96 -5.11 -3.30
N ILE A 30 12.08 -6.11 -3.19
CA ILE A 30 10.65 -5.92 -2.90
C ILE A 30 10.33 -6.54 -1.56
N PHE A 31 9.65 -5.78 -0.72
CA PHE A 31 9.18 -6.24 0.57
C PHE A 31 7.72 -5.84 0.76
N PHE A 32 6.89 -6.80 1.16
CA PHE A 32 5.48 -6.56 1.41
C PHE A 32 5.20 -6.41 2.91
N THR A 33 4.25 -5.53 3.24
CA THR A 33 3.60 -5.49 4.55
C THR A 33 2.12 -5.79 4.36
N CYS A 34 1.51 -6.50 5.30
CA CYS A 34 0.09 -6.86 5.21
C CYS A 34 -0.56 -7.01 6.58
N ARG A 35 -1.89 -6.98 6.60
CA ARG A 35 -2.72 -7.38 7.74
C ARG A 35 -3.33 -8.73 7.43
N ASP A 36 -3.46 -9.57 8.44
CA ASP A 36 -4.10 -10.89 8.33
C ASP A 36 -5.62 -10.71 8.38
N LYS A 37 -6.21 -10.53 7.21
CA LYS A 37 -7.66 -10.32 7.06
C LYS A 37 -8.33 -11.51 6.39
N GLU A 38 -7.79 -11.97 5.27
CA GLU A 38 -8.39 -13.03 4.42
C GLU A 38 -7.30 -13.96 3.87
N PHE A 39 -6.95 -13.81 2.60
CA PHE A 39 -6.00 -14.69 1.90
C PHE A 39 -4.65 -14.03 1.58
N GLU A 40 -4.39 -12.81 2.04
CA GLU A 40 -3.17 -12.06 1.71
C GLU A 40 -1.91 -12.85 2.03
N ILE A 41 -1.84 -13.43 3.24
CA ILE A 41 -0.68 -14.21 3.70
C ILE A 41 -0.48 -15.46 2.84
N TYR A 42 -1.59 -16.14 2.52
CA TYR A 42 -1.53 -17.32 1.64
C TYR A 42 -0.97 -16.96 0.26
N LEU A 43 -1.49 -15.91 -0.35
CA LEU A 43 -1.04 -15.45 -1.67
C LEU A 43 0.42 -14.99 -1.68
N LEU A 44 0.84 -14.22 -0.68
CA LEU A 44 2.23 -13.77 -0.57
C LEU A 44 3.21 -14.94 -0.42
N LYS A 45 2.83 -15.97 0.36
CA LYS A 45 3.60 -17.21 0.48
C LYS A 45 3.61 -18.00 -0.82
N HIS A 46 2.44 -18.14 -1.47
CA HIS A 46 2.29 -18.87 -2.74
C HIS A 46 3.18 -18.27 -3.84
N TYR A 47 3.22 -16.94 -3.94
CA TYR A 47 4.06 -16.23 -4.89
C TYR A 47 5.51 -16.04 -4.43
N ARG A 48 5.88 -16.56 -3.25
CA ARG A 48 7.23 -16.53 -2.66
C ARG A 48 7.78 -15.11 -2.46
N PHE A 49 6.90 -14.16 -2.13
CA PHE A 49 7.34 -12.81 -1.78
C PHE A 49 7.83 -12.73 -0.33
N SER A 50 8.84 -11.90 -0.10
CA SER A 50 9.26 -11.51 1.24
C SER A 50 8.23 -10.57 1.84
N PHE A 51 7.70 -10.89 3.03
CA PHE A 51 6.67 -10.07 3.66
C PHE A 51 6.70 -10.11 5.18
N LYS A 52 6.02 -9.14 5.79
CA LYS A 52 5.70 -9.10 7.23
C LYS A 52 4.20 -8.89 7.44
N SER A 53 3.58 -9.81 8.19
CA SER A 53 2.21 -9.63 8.66
C SER A 53 2.20 -8.84 9.97
N PHE A 54 1.24 -7.94 10.12
CA PHE A 54 1.01 -7.16 11.34
C PHE A 54 -0.02 -7.79 12.28
N GLY A 55 -0.57 -8.94 11.88
CA GLY A 55 -1.61 -9.65 12.61
C GLY A 55 -3.02 -9.25 12.18
N LYS A 56 -4.01 -9.76 12.94
CA LYS A 56 -5.43 -9.60 12.61
C LYS A 56 -5.94 -8.20 12.86
N LYS A 57 -6.90 -7.77 12.03
CA LYS A 57 -7.63 -6.52 12.25
C LYS A 57 -8.56 -6.61 13.45
N TYR A 58 -8.71 -5.49 14.14
CA TYR A 58 -9.71 -5.32 15.21
C TYR A 58 -11.11 -5.10 14.63
N ASN A 59 -12.12 -5.74 15.24
CA ASN A 59 -13.52 -5.63 14.79
C ASN A 59 -14.31 -4.54 15.52
N SER A 60 -13.98 -4.25 16.78
CA SER A 60 -14.64 -3.22 17.58
C SER A 60 -14.20 -1.80 17.18
N THR A 61 -15.06 -0.81 17.37
CA THR A 61 -14.72 0.60 17.05
C THR A 61 -13.50 1.11 17.84
N PRO A 62 -13.40 0.92 19.17
CA PRO A 62 -12.17 1.29 19.90
C PRO A 62 -10.94 0.53 19.39
N GLY A 63 -11.12 -0.77 19.10
CA GLY A 63 -10.04 -1.58 18.53
C GLY A 63 -9.58 -1.11 17.15
N LYS A 64 -10.47 -0.61 16.31
CA LYS A 64 -10.09 -0.04 15.00
C LYS A 64 -9.23 1.22 15.16
N ILE A 65 -9.57 2.09 16.11
CA ILE A 65 -8.76 3.28 16.43
C ILE A 65 -7.39 2.87 16.95
N TRP A 66 -7.35 1.93 17.92
CA TRP A 66 -6.08 1.38 18.43
C TRP A 66 -5.26 0.74 17.31
N GLY A 67 -5.89 -0.11 16.50
CA GLY A 67 -5.25 -0.76 15.36
C GLY A 67 -4.67 0.21 14.33
N MET A 68 -5.29 1.38 14.16
CA MET A 68 -4.76 2.41 13.27
C MET A 68 -3.39 2.92 13.76
N PHE A 69 -3.23 3.15 15.05
CA PHE A 69 -1.94 3.51 15.65
C PHE A 69 -0.94 2.36 15.62
N GLU A 70 -1.37 1.18 16.05
CA GLU A 70 -0.51 -0.01 16.11
C GLU A 70 0.04 -0.38 14.73
N PHE A 71 -0.82 -0.44 13.70
CA PHE A 71 -0.39 -0.77 12.34
C PHE A 71 0.46 0.34 11.73
N GLY A 72 0.18 1.61 12.05
CA GLY A 72 1.02 2.74 11.65
C GLY A 72 2.44 2.62 12.22
N ILE A 73 2.57 2.30 13.49
CA ILE A 73 3.87 2.07 14.15
C ILE A 73 4.59 0.86 13.53
N LYS A 74 3.88 -0.26 13.31
CA LYS A 74 4.45 -1.46 12.68
C LYS A 74 4.94 -1.19 11.26
N GLU A 75 4.21 -0.38 10.49
CA GLU A 75 4.60 0.03 9.14
C GLU A 75 5.86 0.91 9.19
N PHE A 76 5.87 1.91 10.07
CA PHE A 76 7.02 2.77 10.27
C PHE A 76 8.28 1.98 10.68
N LEU A 77 8.17 1.06 11.65
CA LEU A 77 9.28 0.21 12.08
C LEU A 77 9.74 -0.74 10.98
N SER A 78 8.82 -1.22 10.12
CA SER A 78 9.17 -2.03 8.94
C SER A 78 9.94 -1.20 7.92
N GLY A 79 9.52 0.04 7.71
CA GLY A 79 10.23 1.01 6.87
C GLY A 79 11.62 1.35 7.41
N LEU A 80 11.77 1.60 8.71
CA LEU A 80 13.09 1.84 9.34
C LEU A 80 14.05 0.67 9.13
N ARG A 81 13.55 -0.57 9.28
CA ARG A 81 14.35 -1.79 9.14
C ARG A 81 14.69 -2.09 7.69
N PHE A 82 13.70 -2.02 6.81
CA PHE A 82 13.87 -2.32 5.39
C PHE A 82 14.56 -1.18 4.64
N LYS A 83 14.47 0.07 5.10
CA LYS A 83 15.05 1.29 4.47
C LYS A 83 14.64 1.42 3.01
N PRO A 84 13.35 1.50 2.68
CA PRO A 84 12.89 1.60 1.30
C PRO A 84 13.29 2.94 0.68
N ASP A 85 13.48 2.91 -0.64
CA ASP A 85 13.60 4.12 -1.47
C ASP A 85 12.22 4.64 -1.89
N LEU A 86 11.22 3.75 -1.92
CA LEU A 86 9.85 4.03 -2.35
C LEU A 86 8.85 3.19 -1.55
N PHE A 87 7.75 3.83 -1.13
CA PHE A 87 6.54 3.15 -0.65
C PHE A 87 5.49 3.11 -1.75
N LEU A 88 4.82 1.97 -1.88
CA LEU A 88 3.75 1.73 -2.85
C LEU A 88 2.56 1.10 -2.13
N SER A 89 1.34 1.52 -2.43
CA SER A 89 0.15 0.92 -1.84
C SER A 89 -1.10 1.18 -2.68
N HIS A 90 -2.18 0.47 -2.35
CA HIS A 90 -3.53 0.82 -2.80
C HIS A 90 -4.21 1.60 -1.67
N GLY A 91 -4.12 2.93 -1.72
CA GLY A 91 -4.75 3.86 -0.77
C GLY A 91 -4.44 3.64 0.72
N SER A 92 -3.23 3.14 1.07
CA SER A 92 -2.90 2.87 2.47
C SER A 92 -2.55 4.13 3.26
N ILE A 93 -3.27 4.34 4.37
CA ILE A 93 -2.97 5.38 5.36
C ILE A 93 -1.63 5.09 6.03
N TYR A 94 -1.34 3.83 6.34
CA TYR A 94 -0.15 3.42 7.07
C TYR A 94 1.12 3.67 6.25
N ALA A 95 1.12 3.22 4.99
CA ALA A 95 2.25 3.44 4.08
C ALA A 95 2.49 4.94 3.82
N ALA A 96 1.43 5.73 3.64
CA ALA A 96 1.54 7.16 3.43
C ALA A 96 2.15 7.88 4.64
N HIS A 97 1.68 7.59 5.86
CA HIS A 97 2.21 8.21 7.06
C HIS A 97 3.65 7.75 7.35
N ALA A 98 3.94 6.44 7.22
CA ALA A 98 5.29 5.92 7.43
C ALA A 98 6.29 6.51 6.43
N SER A 99 5.92 6.61 5.16
CA SER A 99 6.77 7.21 4.11
C SER A 99 7.09 8.66 4.41
N PHE A 100 6.08 9.45 4.82
CA PHE A 100 6.25 10.84 5.19
C PHE A 100 7.21 11.01 6.37
N LEU A 101 7.02 10.24 7.44
CA LEU A 101 7.89 10.28 8.63
C LEU A 101 9.32 9.85 8.33
N LEU A 102 9.53 8.98 7.33
CA LEU A 102 10.84 8.52 6.90
C LEU A 102 11.47 9.39 5.79
N GLY A 103 10.78 10.44 5.35
CA GLY A 103 11.24 11.29 4.25
C GLY A 103 11.37 10.54 2.92
N LYS A 104 10.49 9.55 2.66
CA LYS A 104 10.51 8.73 1.46
C LYS A 104 9.29 8.98 0.59
N PRO A 105 9.41 8.89 -0.75
CA PRO A 105 8.26 9.03 -1.63
C PRO A 105 7.24 7.89 -1.44
N HIS A 106 5.98 8.23 -1.61
CA HIS A 106 4.86 7.30 -1.62
C HIS A 106 4.01 7.47 -2.87
N ILE A 107 3.71 6.36 -3.53
CA ILE A 107 2.76 6.28 -4.63
C ILE A 107 1.55 5.46 -4.16
N ALA A 108 0.37 6.03 -4.24
CA ALA A 108 -0.89 5.34 -3.98
C ALA A 108 -1.61 5.03 -5.30
N LEU A 109 -2.11 3.80 -5.45
CA LEU A 109 -3.12 3.48 -6.45
C LEU A 109 -4.50 3.70 -5.83
N GLU A 110 -5.46 4.23 -6.60
CA GLU A 110 -6.80 4.56 -6.12
C GLU A 110 -7.85 4.26 -7.19
N ASP A 111 -8.85 3.44 -6.84
CA ASP A 111 -9.98 3.08 -7.69
C ASP A 111 -11.32 3.13 -6.95
N THR A 112 -11.29 3.53 -5.67
CA THR A 112 -12.46 3.57 -4.81
C THR A 112 -12.97 4.99 -4.60
N PHE A 113 -14.22 5.11 -4.12
CA PHE A 113 -14.81 6.39 -3.74
C PHE A 113 -14.77 6.62 -2.22
N ASN A 114 -13.84 5.97 -1.52
CA ASN A 114 -13.70 6.12 -0.07
C ASN A 114 -12.98 7.43 0.29
N PHE A 115 -13.73 8.53 0.23
CA PHE A 115 -13.20 9.87 0.50
C PHE A 115 -12.67 10.05 1.92
N GLU A 116 -13.20 9.33 2.90
CA GLU A 116 -12.69 9.38 4.27
C GLU A 116 -11.25 8.86 4.33
N GLN A 117 -11.01 7.71 3.71
CA GLN A 117 -9.67 7.14 3.61
C GLN A 117 -8.73 8.03 2.78
N ILE A 118 -9.21 8.55 1.64
CA ILE A 118 -8.44 9.45 0.77
C ILE A 118 -7.98 10.69 1.54
N ARG A 119 -8.83 11.29 2.35
CA ARG A 119 -8.48 12.47 3.17
C ARG A 119 -7.35 12.19 4.15
N LEU A 120 -7.23 10.95 4.64
CA LEU A 120 -6.22 10.56 5.61
C LEU A 120 -4.85 10.26 4.99
N TYR A 121 -4.78 9.74 3.77
CA TYR A 121 -3.49 9.43 3.14
C TYR A 121 -3.01 10.48 2.13
N LYS A 122 -3.93 11.17 1.42
CA LYS A 122 -3.60 12.13 0.35
C LYS A 122 -2.61 13.23 0.76
N PRO A 123 -2.67 13.84 1.96
CA PRO A 123 -1.70 14.86 2.36
C PRO A 123 -0.26 14.35 2.37
N PHE A 124 -0.07 13.07 2.72
CA PHE A 124 1.21 12.41 2.92
C PHE A 124 1.71 11.62 1.71
N THR A 125 0.92 11.57 0.64
CA THR A 125 1.24 10.86 -0.62
C THR A 125 1.81 11.85 -1.64
N ASN A 126 2.83 11.41 -2.40
CA ASN A 126 3.44 12.23 -3.45
C ASN A 126 2.65 12.13 -4.76
N VAL A 127 2.24 10.92 -5.14
CA VAL A 127 1.51 10.64 -6.39
C VAL A 127 0.35 9.71 -6.11
N ILE A 128 -0.79 9.98 -6.74
CA ILE A 128 -1.96 9.09 -6.74
C ILE A 128 -2.21 8.67 -8.18
N LEU A 129 -2.11 7.37 -8.45
CA LEU A 129 -2.42 6.78 -9.74
C LEU A 129 -3.88 6.33 -9.75
N THR A 130 -4.66 6.79 -10.70
CA THR A 130 -6.04 6.36 -10.89
C THR A 130 -6.32 6.06 -12.35
N CYS A 131 -7.31 5.21 -12.59
CA CYS A 131 -7.76 4.89 -13.94
C CYS A 131 -8.37 6.11 -14.63
N ASN A 132 -8.37 6.12 -15.96
CA ASN A 132 -8.94 7.19 -16.78
C ASN A 132 -10.46 7.02 -16.96
N TYR A 133 -11.18 6.76 -15.87
CA TYR A 133 -12.63 6.88 -15.81
C TYR A 133 -13.01 8.13 -15.00
N ASP A 134 -14.28 8.47 -14.93
CA ASP A 134 -14.75 9.68 -14.25
C ASP A 134 -14.65 9.59 -12.71
N HIS A 135 -13.41 9.47 -12.23
CA HIS A 135 -13.13 9.49 -10.81
C HIS A 135 -13.14 10.94 -10.31
N PRO A 136 -13.92 11.26 -9.28
CA PRO A 136 -14.12 12.63 -8.82
C PRO A 136 -12.91 13.25 -8.11
N LEU A 137 -11.86 12.49 -7.85
CA LEU A 137 -10.65 12.97 -7.18
C LEU A 137 -9.88 13.94 -8.08
N LYS A 138 -9.96 15.23 -7.75
CA LYS A 138 -9.19 16.30 -8.40
C LYS A 138 -8.04 16.72 -7.48
N SER A 139 -6.82 16.63 -7.94
CA SER A 139 -5.63 17.07 -7.21
C SER A 139 -4.42 17.14 -8.16
N PRO A 140 -3.47 18.05 -7.97
CA PRO A 140 -2.22 18.08 -8.74
C PRO A 140 -1.36 16.81 -8.52
N LYS A 141 -1.62 16.04 -7.47
CA LYS A 141 -0.94 14.76 -7.20
C LYS A 141 -1.52 13.59 -8.01
N VAL A 142 -2.66 13.77 -8.68
CA VAL A 142 -3.35 12.69 -9.41
C VAL A 142 -2.81 12.58 -10.83
N ILE A 143 -2.37 11.38 -11.17
CA ILE A 143 -2.00 10.99 -12.53
C ILE A 143 -3.00 9.94 -12.99
N ARG A 144 -3.64 10.17 -14.14
CA ARG A 144 -4.58 9.24 -14.76
C ARG A 144 -3.90 8.42 -15.83
N TYR A 145 -4.25 7.14 -15.91
CA TYR A 145 -3.73 6.25 -16.95
C TYR A 145 -4.87 5.44 -17.57
N SER A 146 -4.67 5.00 -18.81
CA SER A 146 -5.64 4.15 -19.52
C SER A 146 -5.47 2.70 -19.06
N GLY A 147 -6.42 2.21 -18.30
CA GLY A 147 -6.44 0.87 -17.73
C GLY A 147 -7.37 0.79 -16.51
N TYR A 148 -7.48 -0.41 -15.96
CA TYR A 148 -8.26 -0.69 -14.76
C TYR A 148 -7.42 -1.54 -13.81
N HIS A 149 -7.49 -1.26 -12.50
CA HIS A 149 -6.77 -2.02 -11.48
C HIS A 149 -7.21 -3.49 -11.44
N GLU A 150 -8.46 -3.76 -11.74
CA GLU A 150 -9.07 -5.09 -11.74
C GLU A 150 -8.52 -6.02 -12.85
N LEU A 151 -7.84 -5.45 -13.85
CA LEU A 151 -7.23 -6.21 -14.94
C LEU A 151 -5.77 -6.64 -14.68
N ALA A 152 -5.23 -6.32 -13.50
CA ALA A 152 -3.84 -6.60 -13.15
C ALA A 152 -3.58 -8.07 -12.71
#